data_23eea6f72396d393997a8952d791447d
#
_entry.id   23eea6f72396d393997a8952d791447d
#
_cell.length_a   1.000
_cell.length_b   1.000
_cell.length_c   1.000
_cell.angle_alpha   90.00
_cell.angle_beta   90.00
_cell.angle_gamma   90.00
#
_symmetry.space_group_name_H-M   'P 1'
#
loop_
_entity.id
_entity.type
_entity.pdbx_description
1 polymer ?
#
loop_
_entity_poly.entity_id
_entity_poly.type
_entity_poly.pdbx_seq_one_letter_code
_entity_poly.pdbx_strand_id
1 'polypeptide(L)'
;MPSPFPGMDPFLEGSGEWSTFHSLFLSGILEALVPKVRPKYIVRTERHVTVFQEPDEKIGVIVPDVVVIEGESPLPPETESGGVATTVAAPAIVRLAFTQKFQQTYLEIRERETGKLVTVIELLSPSNKRFGSPAWGEYLKKRDVIFASDVHLVELDLLRGGARMPMGDPLPKGDYYAIISRSYRRPYCEVYAWTIRDPLPTIPIPLLKGDADVLLDLQQVFNTVYDRAGYDYSLDYNREVEPPLSEEDAKWVKERLSAFFAAKRT
;
A
#
# COMPACT_ATOMS: atom_id res chain seq x y z
N MET A 1 -9.89 -19.20 6.93
CA MET A 1 -10.80 -19.58 5.80
C MET A 1 -10.46 -18.74 4.59
N PRO A 2 -10.66 -19.23 3.35
CA PRO A 2 -10.41 -18.40 2.17
C PRO A 2 -11.32 -17.17 2.14
N SER A 3 -10.87 -16.12 1.44
CA SER A 3 -11.67 -14.91 1.21
C SER A 3 -13.03 -15.24 0.57
N PRO A 4 -14.11 -14.52 0.89
CA PRO A 4 -15.39 -14.65 0.19
C PRO A 4 -15.31 -14.25 -1.29
N PHE A 5 -14.24 -13.55 -1.69
CA PHE A 5 -14.03 -13.04 -3.05
C PHE A 5 -13.03 -13.89 -3.82
N PRO A 6 -13.16 -13.99 -5.15
CA PRO A 6 -12.26 -14.79 -5.98
C PRO A 6 -10.84 -14.23 -6.03
N GLY A 7 -10.70 -12.92 -5.84
CA GLY A 7 -9.45 -12.19 -5.90
C GLY A 7 -9.26 -11.27 -4.70
N MET A 8 -8.95 -10.01 -4.98
CA MET A 8 -8.76 -9.00 -3.94
C MET A 8 -10.04 -8.78 -3.15
N ASP A 9 -9.92 -8.74 -1.82
CA ASP A 9 -11.04 -8.44 -0.93
C ASP A 9 -11.24 -6.91 -0.85
N PRO A 10 -12.40 -6.38 -1.34
CA PRO A 10 -12.62 -4.94 -1.40
C PRO A 10 -12.75 -4.28 -0.02
N PHE A 11 -12.94 -5.04 1.06
CA PHE A 11 -13.02 -4.53 2.42
C PHE A 11 -11.66 -4.20 3.03
N LEU A 12 -10.57 -4.72 2.48
CA LEU A 12 -9.21 -4.45 2.97
C LEU A 12 -8.81 -2.98 2.80
N GLU A 13 -9.25 -2.33 1.73
CA GLU A 13 -8.80 -0.98 1.36
C GLU A 13 -9.21 0.07 2.40
N GLY A 14 -10.46 0.09 2.83
CA GLY A 14 -11.01 1.07 3.77
C GLY A 14 -11.03 0.62 5.24
N SER A 15 -10.42 -0.51 5.60
CA SER A 15 -10.56 -1.13 6.92
C SER A 15 -9.59 -0.62 8.01
N GLY A 16 -8.61 0.18 7.64
CA GLY A 16 -7.45 0.42 8.50
C GLY A 16 -6.41 -0.70 8.45
N GLU A 17 -6.78 -1.88 7.90
CA GLU A 17 -5.89 -3.05 7.78
C GLU A 17 -4.87 -2.92 6.64
N TRP A 18 -4.98 -1.88 5.81
CA TRP A 18 -4.09 -1.75 4.64
C TRP A 18 -2.61 -1.78 4.99
N SER A 19 -2.20 -1.13 6.08
CA SER A 19 -0.79 -1.11 6.49
C SER A 19 -0.27 -2.50 6.82
N THR A 20 -1.08 -3.28 7.57
CA THR A 20 -0.78 -4.68 7.92
C THR A 20 -0.77 -5.55 6.66
N PHE A 21 -1.81 -5.44 5.82
CA PHE A 21 -1.90 -6.16 4.55
C PHE A 21 -0.70 -5.87 3.65
N HIS A 22 -0.37 -4.61 3.46
CA HIS A 22 0.77 -4.17 2.64
C HIS A 22 2.08 -4.84 3.06
N SER A 23 2.36 -4.83 4.36
CA SER A 23 3.58 -5.42 4.91
C SER A 23 3.61 -6.94 4.74
N LEU A 24 2.49 -7.61 5.04
CA LEU A 24 2.36 -9.07 4.90
C LEU A 24 2.39 -9.51 3.44
N PHE A 25 1.79 -8.73 2.54
CA PHE A 25 1.75 -9.06 1.12
C PHE A 25 3.15 -8.96 0.49
N LEU A 26 3.92 -7.91 0.81
CA LEU A 26 5.32 -7.82 0.40
C LEU A 26 6.16 -8.97 0.97
N SER A 27 5.94 -9.35 2.24
CA SER A 27 6.60 -10.53 2.82
C SER A 27 6.24 -11.81 2.09
N GLY A 28 4.96 -12.01 1.75
CA GLY A 28 4.49 -13.15 0.97
C GLY A 28 5.10 -13.20 -0.44
N ILE A 29 5.23 -12.06 -1.11
CA ILE A 29 5.93 -11.95 -2.40
C ILE A 29 7.40 -12.37 -2.25
N LEU A 30 8.09 -11.86 -1.22
CA LEU A 30 9.47 -12.23 -0.94
C LEU A 30 9.60 -13.76 -0.73
N GLU A 31 8.75 -14.35 0.10
CA GLU A 31 8.73 -15.80 0.34
C GLU A 31 8.52 -16.61 -0.94
N ALA A 32 7.62 -16.14 -1.83
CA ALA A 32 7.32 -16.80 -3.10
C ALA A 32 8.47 -16.69 -4.12
N LEU A 33 9.22 -15.58 -4.11
CA LEU A 33 10.29 -15.31 -5.08
C LEU A 33 11.63 -15.93 -4.68
N VAL A 34 11.99 -15.91 -3.39
CA VAL A 34 13.32 -16.38 -2.91
C VAL A 34 13.70 -17.76 -3.44
N PRO A 35 12.85 -18.81 -3.40
CA PRO A 35 13.23 -20.13 -3.92
C PRO A 35 13.40 -20.17 -5.44
N LYS A 36 12.72 -19.28 -6.16
CA LYS A 36 12.68 -19.24 -7.63
C LYS A 36 13.85 -18.48 -8.25
N VAL A 37 14.42 -17.52 -7.53
CA VAL A 37 15.51 -16.66 -8.05
C VAL A 37 16.91 -17.15 -7.66
N ARG A 38 17.02 -18.09 -6.71
CA ARG A 38 18.28 -18.72 -6.30
C ARG A 38 18.87 -19.57 -7.41
N PRO A 39 20.19 -19.70 -7.43
CA PRO A 39 21.20 -19.10 -6.54
C PRO A 39 21.70 -17.73 -7.01
N LYS A 40 21.29 -17.26 -8.21
CA LYS A 40 21.86 -16.09 -8.89
C LYS A 40 21.43 -14.76 -8.28
N TYR A 41 20.22 -14.69 -7.73
CA TYR A 41 19.64 -13.47 -7.20
C TYR A 41 19.26 -13.58 -5.72
N ILE A 42 19.18 -12.43 -5.07
CA ILE A 42 18.65 -12.26 -3.72
C ILE A 42 17.46 -11.28 -3.78
N VAL A 43 16.45 -11.55 -2.94
CA VAL A 43 15.32 -10.65 -2.73
C VAL A 43 15.47 -10.02 -1.36
N ARG A 44 15.31 -8.70 -1.25
CA ARG A 44 15.41 -7.94 0.00
C ARG A 44 14.21 -7.02 0.16
N THR A 45 13.81 -6.82 1.39
CA THR A 45 12.90 -5.74 1.76
C THR A 45 13.73 -4.49 2.06
N GLU A 46 13.41 -3.40 1.39
CA GLU A 46 14.03 -2.10 1.60
C GLU A 46 13.00 -1.08 2.07
N ARG A 47 13.49 -0.04 2.76
CA ARG A 47 12.66 1.02 3.30
C ARG A 47 13.18 2.38 2.87
N HIS A 48 12.31 3.16 2.26
CA HIS A 48 12.59 4.56 1.97
C HIS A 48 11.88 5.41 3.02
N VAL A 49 12.63 6.27 3.71
CA VAL A 49 12.09 7.19 4.72
C VAL A 49 12.23 8.61 4.19
N THR A 50 11.11 9.27 3.94
CA THR A 50 11.09 10.69 3.58
C THR A 50 10.56 11.49 4.76
N VAL A 51 11.26 12.59 5.07
CA VAL A 51 10.95 13.47 6.18
C VAL A 51 10.43 14.78 5.62
N PHE A 52 9.19 15.16 5.97
CA PHE A 52 8.61 16.44 5.59
C PHE A 52 8.50 17.36 6.80
N GLN A 53 8.86 18.65 6.61
CA GLN A 53 8.48 19.71 7.54
C GLN A 53 7.21 20.34 7.02
N GLU A 54 6.13 20.29 7.79
CA GLU A 54 4.88 20.90 7.37
C GLU A 54 4.89 22.42 7.55
N PRO A 55 4.41 23.15 6.54
CA PRO A 55 3.71 24.40 6.73
C PRO A 55 2.19 24.14 6.77
N ASP A 56 1.59 24.31 7.94
CA ASP A 56 0.16 24.63 8.17
C ASP A 56 -0.96 23.86 7.45
N GLU A 57 -1.00 22.51 7.41
CA GLU A 57 -2.24 21.83 7.08
C GLU A 57 -2.53 20.67 8.07
N LYS A 58 -3.75 20.70 8.62
CA LYS A 58 -4.30 19.62 9.46
C LYS A 58 -4.51 18.38 8.62
N ILE A 59 -3.58 17.45 8.65
CA ILE A 59 -3.75 16.10 8.09
C ILE A 59 -3.65 15.14 9.27
N GLY A 60 -4.75 14.43 9.56
CA GLY A 60 -4.73 13.33 10.50
C GLY A 60 -3.79 12.24 9.98
N VAL A 61 -2.71 11.97 10.68
CA VAL A 61 -1.75 10.92 10.38
C VAL A 61 -1.90 9.83 11.40
N ILE A 62 -2.31 8.66 10.97
CA ILE A 62 -2.23 7.45 11.78
C ILE A 62 -0.77 6.99 11.72
N VAL A 63 -0.01 7.23 12.77
CA VAL A 63 1.28 6.60 13.00
C VAL A 63 1.00 5.28 13.73
N PRO A 64 1.56 4.12 13.32
CA PRO A 64 1.17 2.81 13.86
C PRO A 64 1.25 2.64 15.37
N ASP A 65 1.94 3.50 16.10
CA ASP A 65 2.09 3.40 17.57
C ASP A 65 1.58 4.63 18.34
N VAL A 66 0.87 5.56 17.70
CA VAL A 66 0.26 6.71 18.36
C VAL A 66 -1.18 6.88 17.89
N VAL A 67 -2.12 6.49 18.71
CA VAL A 67 -3.54 6.86 18.56
C VAL A 67 -3.66 8.33 18.88
N VAL A 68 -3.72 9.19 17.86
CA VAL A 68 -4.16 10.57 18.07
C VAL A 68 -5.67 10.54 18.21
N ILE A 69 -6.15 10.54 19.43
CA ILE A 69 -7.56 10.81 19.70
C ILE A 69 -7.78 12.28 19.33
N GLU A 70 -8.59 12.54 18.30
CA GLU A 70 -9.20 13.86 18.10
C GLU A 70 -10.11 14.17 19.27
N GLY A 71 -9.52 14.76 20.31
CA GLY A 71 -10.25 15.44 21.34
C GLY A 71 -9.83 16.89 21.25
N GLU A 72 -10.79 17.80 21.11
CA GLU A 72 -10.58 19.19 21.48
C GLU A 72 -9.99 19.16 22.89
N SER A 73 -8.70 19.47 23.00
CA SER A 73 -8.08 19.66 24.31
C SER A 73 -8.75 20.89 24.89
N PRO A 74 -9.58 20.76 25.95
CA PRO A 74 -10.12 21.93 26.58
C PRO A 74 -8.93 22.75 27.09
N LEU A 75 -8.85 24.00 26.70
CA LEU A 75 -7.98 24.93 27.37
C LEU A 75 -8.24 24.81 28.88
N PRO A 76 -7.22 24.70 29.71
CA PRO A 76 -7.44 24.66 31.16
C PRO A 76 -8.26 25.89 31.55
N PRO A 77 -9.27 25.74 32.43
CA PRO A 77 -10.10 26.86 32.85
C PRO A 77 -9.21 27.95 33.44
N GLU A 78 -9.47 29.19 33.08
CA GLU A 78 -8.87 30.35 33.75
C GLU A 78 -9.24 30.29 35.20
N THR A 79 -8.31 29.88 36.04
CA THR A 79 -8.47 29.95 37.52
C THR A 79 -8.26 31.38 37.91
N GLU A 80 -9.36 32.09 38.22
CA GLU A 80 -9.30 33.27 39.03
C GLU A 80 -8.75 32.88 40.41
N SER A 81 -7.47 33.12 40.61
CA SER A 81 -6.87 32.99 41.94
C SER A 81 -6.63 34.36 42.52
N GLY A 82 -7.52 34.74 43.44
CA GLY A 82 -7.17 35.74 44.43
C GLY A 82 -6.19 35.13 45.42
N GLY A 83 -4.97 35.68 45.53
CA GLY A 83 -4.06 35.35 46.65
C GLY A 83 -2.59 35.30 46.26
N VAL A 84 -1.84 36.36 46.69
CA VAL A 84 -0.40 36.47 46.96
C VAL A 84 0.53 36.21 45.76
N ALA A 85 1.07 37.30 45.24
CA ALA A 85 2.01 37.39 44.15
C ALA A 85 3.34 36.68 44.44
N THR A 86 3.53 35.52 43.84
CA THR A 86 4.85 35.08 43.40
C THR A 86 4.86 35.23 41.87
N THR A 87 5.59 36.20 41.38
CA THR A 87 5.70 36.48 39.94
C THR A 87 6.46 35.35 39.25
N VAL A 88 5.80 34.23 39.02
CA VAL A 88 6.21 33.29 38.00
C VAL A 88 5.47 33.71 36.72
N ALA A 89 6.21 34.20 35.73
CA ALA A 89 5.62 34.52 34.44
C ALA A 89 4.87 33.31 33.89
N ALA A 90 3.60 33.52 33.47
CA ALA A 90 2.83 32.47 32.85
C ALA A 90 3.61 31.83 31.65
N PRO A 91 3.68 30.52 31.56
CA PRO A 91 4.41 29.90 30.45
C PRO A 91 3.78 30.27 29.10
N ALA A 92 4.62 30.68 28.14
CA ALA A 92 4.16 30.83 26.77
C ALA A 92 3.86 29.48 26.16
N ILE A 93 2.63 29.31 25.64
CA ILE A 93 2.25 28.11 24.90
C ILE A 93 2.66 28.32 23.44
N VAL A 94 3.62 27.56 22.97
CA VAL A 94 4.08 27.57 21.58
C VAL A 94 3.83 26.23 20.92
N ARG A 95 3.49 26.25 19.64
CA ARG A 95 3.28 25.04 18.85
C ARG A 95 4.64 24.40 18.55
N LEU A 96 4.76 23.10 18.77
CA LEU A 96 5.90 22.32 18.28
C LEU A 96 5.77 22.09 16.78
N ALA A 97 6.86 22.27 16.03
CA ALA A 97 6.92 21.82 14.66
C ALA A 97 7.10 20.29 14.65
N PHE A 98 6.09 19.58 14.16
CA PHE A 98 6.20 18.13 13.97
C PHE A 98 6.78 17.83 12.60
N THR A 99 7.66 16.85 12.58
CA THR A 99 8.24 16.31 11.34
C THR A 99 7.50 15.02 11.00
N GLN A 100 6.79 15.00 9.87
CA GLN A 100 6.16 13.78 9.39
C GLN A 100 7.20 12.91 8.67
N LYS A 101 7.26 11.65 9.08
CA LYS A 101 8.09 10.63 8.41
C LYS A 101 7.19 9.72 7.59
N PHE A 102 7.35 9.74 6.28
CA PHE A 102 6.73 8.74 5.40
C PHE A 102 7.72 7.59 5.19
N GLN A 103 7.27 6.41 5.53
CA GLN A 103 8.05 5.20 5.33
C GLN A 103 7.39 4.36 4.24
N GLN A 104 8.13 4.09 3.17
CA GLN A 104 7.71 3.22 2.08
C GLN A 104 8.54 1.95 2.12
N THR A 105 7.88 0.81 2.15
CA THR A 105 8.51 -0.50 2.09
C THR A 105 8.30 -1.07 0.70
N TYR A 106 9.36 -1.60 0.10
CA TYR A 106 9.34 -2.22 -1.22
C TYR A 106 10.33 -3.38 -1.29
N LEU A 107 10.30 -4.15 -2.38
CA LEU A 107 11.24 -5.24 -2.57
C LEU A 107 12.24 -4.91 -3.67
N GLU A 108 13.47 -5.36 -3.46
CA GLU A 108 14.55 -5.33 -4.44
C GLU A 108 14.99 -6.73 -4.79
N ILE A 109 15.19 -6.98 -6.08
CA ILE A 109 15.90 -8.15 -6.58
C ILE A 109 17.27 -7.69 -7.02
N ARG A 110 18.31 -8.27 -6.42
CA ARG A 110 19.69 -7.94 -6.71
C ARG A 110 20.44 -9.18 -7.20
N GLU A 111 21.33 -8.99 -8.17
CA GLU A 111 22.30 -10.03 -8.53
C GLU A 111 23.23 -10.28 -7.34
N ARG A 112 23.40 -11.53 -6.98
CA ARG A 112 24.13 -11.92 -5.75
C ARG A 112 25.59 -11.56 -5.77
N GLU A 113 26.27 -11.77 -6.90
CA GLU A 113 27.73 -11.60 -7.00
C GLU A 113 28.14 -10.14 -7.05
N THR A 114 27.45 -9.34 -7.84
CA THR A 114 27.79 -7.93 -8.06
C THR A 114 27.05 -6.98 -7.11
N GLY A 115 25.96 -7.44 -6.48
CA GLY A 115 25.04 -6.58 -5.72
C GLY A 115 24.20 -5.65 -6.60
N LYS A 116 24.29 -5.76 -7.93
CA LYS A 116 23.56 -4.91 -8.87
C LYS A 116 22.05 -5.02 -8.63
N LEU A 117 21.37 -3.87 -8.50
CA LEU A 117 19.92 -3.80 -8.45
C LEU A 117 19.36 -4.13 -9.84
N VAL A 118 18.43 -5.06 -9.90
CA VAL A 118 17.86 -5.58 -11.14
C VAL A 118 16.39 -5.19 -11.27
N THR A 119 15.60 -5.45 -10.21
CA THR A 119 14.16 -5.18 -10.23
C THR A 119 13.72 -4.61 -8.89
N VAL A 120 12.87 -3.60 -8.96
CA VAL A 120 12.14 -3.05 -7.83
C VAL A 120 10.67 -3.49 -7.95
N ILE A 121 10.09 -3.97 -6.85
CA ILE A 121 8.67 -4.32 -6.76
C ILE A 121 8.03 -3.42 -5.71
N GLU A 122 7.08 -2.60 -6.14
CA GLU A 122 6.31 -1.66 -5.33
C GLU A 122 4.88 -2.13 -5.18
N LEU A 123 4.38 -2.17 -3.95
CA LEU A 123 2.95 -2.24 -3.67
C LEU A 123 2.50 -0.83 -3.29
N LEU A 124 1.63 -0.23 -4.09
CA LEU A 124 1.20 1.14 -3.87
C LEU A 124 0.36 1.26 -2.60
N SER A 125 0.63 2.31 -1.83
CA SER A 125 -0.13 2.65 -0.62
C SER A 125 -1.14 3.78 -0.90
N PRO A 126 -2.15 4.00 -0.04
CA PRO A 126 -3.05 5.13 -0.18
C PRO A 126 -2.34 6.48 -0.23
N SER A 127 -1.21 6.65 0.48
CA SER A 127 -0.40 7.87 0.44
C SER A 127 0.26 8.09 -0.93
N ASN A 128 0.70 7.02 -1.62
CA ASN A 128 1.23 7.12 -2.98
C ASN A 128 0.16 7.55 -4.00
N LYS A 129 -1.11 7.32 -3.71
CA LYS A 129 -2.24 7.57 -4.61
C LYS A 129 -3.02 8.84 -4.28
N ARG A 130 -2.61 9.59 -3.26
CA ARG A 130 -3.22 10.89 -2.92
C ARG A 130 -2.62 11.98 -3.82
N PHE A 131 -3.31 12.27 -4.92
CA PHE A 131 -2.88 13.26 -5.90
C PHE A 131 -2.49 14.59 -5.25
N GLY A 132 -1.35 15.16 -5.65
CA GLY A 132 -0.85 16.43 -5.15
C GLY A 132 -0.25 16.42 -3.75
N SER A 133 -0.28 15.28 -3.04
CA SER A 133 0.35 15.18 -1.72
C SER A 133 1.89 15.10 -1.82
N PRO A 134 2.61 15.46 -0.74
CA PRO A 134 4.06 15.28 -0.70
C PRO A 134 4.49 13.82 -0.98
N ALA A 135 3.77 12.84 -0.42
CA ALA A 135 4.06 11.43 -0.64
C ALA A 135 3.88 10.98 -2.10
N TRP A 136 2.86 11.50 -2.80
CA TRP A 136 2.69 11.35 -4.23
C TRP A 136 3.90 11.89 -5.01
N GLY A 137 4.30 13.12 -4.71
CA GLY A 137 5.44 13.76 -5.38
C GLY A 137 6.75 13.01 -5.18
N GLU A 138 7.02 12.53 -3.97
CA GLU A 138 8.22 11.73 -3.67
C GLU A 138 8.19 10.37 -4.38
N TYR A 139 7.04 9.73 -4.44
CA TYR A 139 6.90 8.49 -5.19
C TYR A 139 7.17 8.70 -6.68
N LEU A 140 6.66 9.77 -7.29
CA LEU A 140 6.94 10.09 -8.69
C LEU A 140 8.44 10.36 -8.92
N LYS A 141 9.12 11.10 -8.06
CA LYS A 141 10.58 11.28 -8.14
C LYS A 141 11.34 9.95 -8.08
N LYS A 142 10.95 9.05 -7.17
CA LYS A 142 11.53 7.71 -7.09
C LYS A 142 11.32 6.94 -8.40
N ARG A 143 10.11 7.00 -8.93
CA ARG A 143 9.73 6.38 -10.20
C ARG A 143 10.58 6.90 -11.35
N ASP A 144 10.80 8.22 -11.44
CA ASP A 144 11.62 8.85 -12.47
C ASP A 144 13.09 8.42 -12.37
N VAL A 145 13.64 8.32 -11.16
CA VAL A 145 15.01 7.80 -10.95
C VAL A 145 15.13 6.36 -11.45
N ILE A 146 14.14 5.51 -11.15
CA ILE A 146 14.14 4.13 -11.65
C ILE A 146 14.01 4.12 -13.17
N PHE A 147 13.18 4.97 -13.76
CA PHE A 147 13.00 5.04 -15.20
C PHE A 147 14.24 5.53 -15.96
N ALA A 148 15.05 6.37 -15.33
CA ALA A 148 16.33 6.82 -15.86
C ALA A 148 17.47 5.77 -15.73
N SER A 149 17.20 4.63 -15.11
CA SER A 149 18.18 3.56 -14.84
C SER A 149 17.90 2.29 -15.64
N ASP A 150 18.82 1.31 -15.55
CA ASP A 150 18.64 -0.04 -16.11
C ASP A 150 17.80 -0.98 -15.22
N VAL A 151 17.19 -0.46 -14.15
CA VAL A 151 16.41 -1.23 -13.19
C VAL A 151 14.98 -1.42 -13.71
N HIS A 152 14.44 -2.64 -13.63
CA HIS A 152 13.04 -2.92 -13.90
C HIS A 152 12.17 -2.45 -12.76
N LEU A 153 10.94 -2.01 -13.07
CA LEU A 153 9.94 -1.63 -12.07
C LEU A 153 8.68 -2.48 -12.25
N VAL A 154 8.24 -3.09 -11.17
CA VAL A 154 6.93 -3.75 -11.05
C VAL A 154 6.11 -2.98 -10.04
N GLU A 155 5.02 -2.35 -10.49
CA GLU A 155 4.09 -1.61 -9.63
C GLU A 155 2.80 -2.42 -9.47
N LEU A 156 2.42 -2.72 -8.23
CA LEU A 156 1.17 -3.39 -7.89
C LEU A 156 0.20 -2.35 -7.31
N ASP A 157 -0.84 -2.02 -8.04
CA ASP A 157 -1.93 -1.14 -7.59
C ASP A 157 -3.14 -2.00 -7.20
N LEU A 158 -3.18 -2.43 -5.95
CA LEU A 158 -4.26 -3.21 -5.36
C LEU A 158 -5.27 -2.33 -4.61
N LEU A 159 -5.35 -1.04 -4.98
CA LEU A 159 -6.25 -0.05 -4.44
C LEU A 159 -7.18 0.47 -5.54
N ARG A 160 -8.50 0.40 -5.31
CA ARG A 160 -9.50 0.99 -6.21
C ARG A 160 -9.51 2.51 -6.14
N GLY A 161 -9.32 3.04 -4.93
CA GLY A 161 -9.31 4.47 -4.66
C GLY A 161 -8.01 5.18 -5.03
N GLY A 162 -8.06 6.51 -4.94
CA GLY A 162 -6.94 7.39 -5.24
C GLY A 162 -6.63 7.54 -6.74
N ALA A 163 -5.65 8.36 -7.05
CA ALA A 163 -5.23 8.58 -8.43
C ALA A 163 -4.43 7.40 -8.99
N ARG A 164 -4.58 7.12 -10.27
CA ARG A 164 -3.70 6.19 -10.98
C ARG A 164 -2.37 6.86 -11.28
N MET A 165 -1.29 6.08 -11.30
CA MET A 165 0.02 6.59 -11.70
C MET A 165 -0.02 7.17 -13.12
N PRO A 166 0.71 8.27 -13.39
CA PRO A 166 0.74 8.88 -14.71
C PRO A 166 1.21 7.89 -15.78
N MET A 167 0.44 7.79 -16.86
CA MET A 167 0.71 6.97 -18.04
C MET A 167 0.60 7.82 -19.30
N GLY A 168 1.34 7.44 -20.36
CA GLY A 168 1.25 8.10 -21.65
C GLY A 168 -0.04 7.77 -22.42
N ASP A 169 -0.57 6.56 -22.19
CA ASP A 169 -1.81 6.08 -22.81
C ASP A 169 -2.84 5.72 -21.72
N PRO A 170 -4.15 5.68 -22.06
CA PRO A 170 -5.18 5.23 -21.13
C PRO A 170 -4.95 3.80 -20.67
N LEU A 171 -5.10 3.56 -19.38
CA LEU A 171 -5.06 2.21 -18.82
C LEU A 171 -6.27 1.38 -19.32
N PRO A 172 -6.10 0.07 -19.53
CA PRO A 172 -7.24 -0.82 -19.78
C PRO A 172 -8.23 -0.76 -18.60
N LYS A 173 -9.50 -1.09 -18.85
CA LYS A 173 -10.54 -1.09 -17.81
C LYS A 173 -10.21 -2.13 -16.73
N GLY A 174 -10.22 -1.73 -15.47
CA GLY A 174 -9.96 -2.58 -14.32
C GLY A 174 -10.03 -1.81 -13.00
N ASP A 175 -10.15 -2.55 -11.91
CA ASP A 175 -10.12 -2.02 -10.55
C ASP A 175 -8.70 -2.04 -9.98
N TYR A 176 -7.92 -3.04 -10.38
CA TYR A 176 -6.57 -3.32 -9.92
C TYR A 176 -5.61 -3.50 -11.08
N TYR A 177 -4.33 -3.23 -10.83
CA TYR A 177 -3.32 -3.27 -11.89
C TYR A 177 -2.00 -3.83 -11.37
N ALA A 178 -1.32 -4.57 -12.26
CA ALA A 178 0.11 -4.82 -12.16
C ALA A 178 0.77 -4.23 -13.42
N ILE A 179 1.72 -3.32 -13.23
CA ILE A 179 2.41 -2.61 -14.29
C ILE A 179 3.88 -3.01 -14.27
N ILE A 180 4.36 -3.57 -15.37
CA ILE A 180 5.72 -4.09 -15.49
C ILE A 180 6.48 -3.26 -16.51
N SER A 181 7.35 -2.38 -16.01
CA SER A 181 8.23 -1.53 -16.81
C SER A 181 9.62 -2.17 -16.94
N ARG A 182 9.84 -2.86 -18.05
CA ARG A 182 11.18 -3.39 -18.37
C ARG A 182 12.09 -2.28 -18.82
N SER A 183 13.27 -2.15 -18.22
CA SER A 183 14.22 -1.07 -18.54
C SER A 183 14.52 -0.96 -20.03
N TYR A 184 14.67 -2.09 -20.72
CA TYR A 184 15.03 -2.17 -22.13
C TYR A 184 13.83 -2.00 -23.11
N ARG A 185 12.59 -1.85 -22.59
CA ARG A 185 11.39 -1.62 -23.41
C ARG A 185 10.77 -0.25 -23.21
N ARG A 186 11.32 0.57 -22.32
CA ARG A 186 10.81 1.92 -22.09
C ARG A 186 10.79 2.73 -23.37
N PRO A 187 9.77 3.54 -23.61
CA PRO A 187 8.72 3.95 -22.68
C PRO A 187 7.52 3.00 -22.53
N TYR A 188 7.54 1.84 -23.15
CA TYR A 188 6.44 0.88 -23.10
C TYR A 188 6.51 0.00 -21.86
N CYS A 189 5.33 -0.37 -21.31
CA CYS A 189 5.18 -1.30 -20.20
C CYS A 189 4.10 -2.35 -20.49
N GLU A 190 4.14 -3.44 -19.75
CA GLU A 190 3.11 -4.47 -19.75
C GLU A 190 2.11 -4.15 -18.64
N VAL A 191 0.81 -4.14 -18.93
CA VAL A 191 -0.24 -3.82 -17.97
C VAL A 191 -1.20 -5.00 -17.84
N TYR A 192 -1.28 -5.55 -16.66
CA TYR A 192 -2.30 -6.52 -16.25
C TYR A 192 -3.39 -5.76 -15.51
N ALA A 193 -4.62 -5.84 -15.98
CA ALA A 193 -5.78 -5.19 -15.36
C ALA A 193 -6.84 -6.25 -15.04
N TRP A 194 -7.44 -6.17 -13.85
CA TRP A 194 -8.51 -7.07 -13.43
C TRP A 194 -9.49 -6.34 -12.51
N THR A 195 -10.66 -6.93 -12.33
CA THR A 195 -11.74 -6.37 -11.51
C THR A 195 -11.83 -7.07 -10.16
N ILE A 196 -12.70 -6.58 -9.26
CA ILE A 196 -13.02 -7.26 -8.00
C ILE A 196 -13.61 -8.68 -8.19
N ARG A 197 -14.08 -9.00 -9.41
CA ARG A 197 -14.72 -10.28 -9.76
C ARG A 197 -13.72 -11.32 -10.26
N ASP A 198 -12.50 -10.90 -10.53
CA ASP A 198 -11.46 -11.74 -11.12
C ASP A 198 -10.42 -12.16 -10.06
N PRO A 199 -9.81 -13.33 -10.17
CA PRO A 199 -8.65 -13.68 -9.37
C PRO A 199 -7.45 -12.78 -9.71
N LEU A 200 -6.51 -12.65 -8.78
CA LEU A 200 -5.25 -11.97 -9.06
C LEU A 200 -4.44 -12.76 -10.09
N PRO A 201 -3.81 -12.09 -11.05
CA PRO A 201 -3.05 -12.76 -12.10
C PRO A 201 -1.72 -13.34 -11.63
N THR A 202 -1.20 -14.28 -12.39
CA THR A 202 0.23 -14.61 -12.36
C THR A 202 0.96 -13.62 -13.28
N ILE A 203 2.00 -12.97 -12.76
CA ILE A 203 2.76 -11.95 -13.48
C ILE A 203 4.23 -12.35 -13.64
N PRO A 204 4.89 -11.94 -14.73
CA PRO A 204 6.34 -12.12 -14.89
C PRO A 204 7.10 -11.08 -14.07
N ILE A 205 8.11 -11.51 -13.35
CA ILE A 205 9.08 -10.63 -12.67
C ILE A 205 10.36 -10.63 -13.50
N PRO A 206 10.72 -9.51 -14.12
CA PRO A 206 11.89 -9.45 -14.99
C PRO A 206 13.20 -9.53 -14.21
N LEU A 207 14.16 -10.23 -14.81
CA LEU A 207 15.53 -10.39 -14.31
C LEU A 207 16.54 -9.77 -15.30
N LEU A 208 17.82 -10.01 -15.13
CA LEU A 208 18.83 -9.52 -16.07
C LEU A 208 18.57 -10.03 -17.48
N LYS A 209 18.96 -9.22 -18.47
CA LYS A 209 18.87 -9.59 -19.89
C LYS A 209 19.59 -10.92 -20.14
N GLY A 210 18.85 -11.89 -20.68
CA GLY A 210 19.35 -13.26 -20.95
C GLY A 210 18.84 -14.29 -19.94
N ASP A 211 18.36 -13.88 -18.79
CA ASP A 211 17.67 -14.78 -17.84
C ASP A 211 16.16 -14.79 -18.12
N ALA A 212 15.54 -15.93 -17.88
CA ALA A 212 14.09 -16.04 -17.96
C ALA A 212 13.42 -15.28 -16.80
N ASP A 213 12.24 -14.73 -17.09
CA ASP A 213 11.41 -14.14 -16.04
C ASP A 213 10.98 -15.19 -15.00
N VAL A 214 10.79 -14.73 -13.78
CA VAL A 214 10.21 -15.55 -12.72
C VAL A 214 8.71 -15.26 -12.62
N LEU A 215 7.89 -16.30 -12.70
CA LEU A 215 6.44 -16.14 -12.55
C LEU A 215 6.05 -16.03 -11.06
N LEU A 216 5.33 -14.96 -10.74
CA LEU A 216 4.75 -14.68 -9.43
C LEU A 216 3.24 -14.86 -9.49
N ASP A 217 2.72 -15.86 -8.80
CA ASP A 217 1.29 -16.08 -8.61
C ASP A 217 0.78 -15.17 -7.47
N LEU A 218 0.18 -14.05 -7.85
CA LEU A 218 -0.34 -13.07 -6.88
C LEU A 218 -1.54 -13.62 -6.11
N GLN A 219 -2.35 -14.52 -6.72
CA GLN A 219 -3.48 -15.13 -6.04
C GLN A 219 -3.03 -16.06 -4.92
N GLN A 220 -2.00 -16.85 -5.17
CA GLN A 220 -1.44 -17.74 -4.14
C GLN A 220 -0.86 -16.92 -2.97
N VAL A 221 -0.16 -15.82 -3.28
CA VAL A 221 0.34 -14.90 -2.24
C VAL A 221 -0.82 -14.32 -1.45
N PHE A 222 -1.86 -13.83 -2.12
CA PHE A 222 -3.04 -13.26 -1.47
C PHE A 222 -3.70 -14.25 -0.53
N ASN A 223 -3.98 -15.46 -1.00
CA ASN A 223 -4.64 -16.49 -0.20
C ASN A 223 -3.83 -16.84 1.05
N THR A 224 -2.51 -16.97 0.90
CA THR A 224 -1.60 -17.25 2.02
C THR A 224 -1.62 -16.13 3.06
N VAL A 225 -1.56 -14.88 2.60
CA VAL A 225 -1.58 -13.70 3.49
C VAL A 225 -2.94 -13.55 4.16
N TYR A 226 -4.02 -13.74 3.42
CA TYR A 226 -5.38 -13.65 3.93
C TYR A 226 -5.62 -14.62 5.09
N ASP A 227 -5.23 -15.90 4.90
CA ASP A 227 -5.35 -16.93 5.92
C ASP A 227 -4.45 -16.66 7.14
N ARG A 228 -3.19 -16.31 6.91
CA ARG A 228 -2.22 -16.06 8.00
C ARG A 228 -2.60 -14.85 8.87
N ALA A 229 -3.16 -13.82 8.26
CA ALA A 229 -3.60 -12.61 8.96
C ALA A 229 -4.96 -12.81 9.66
N GLY A 230 -5.69 -13.88 9.37
CA GLY A 230 -7.01 -14.12 9.93
C GLY A 230 -8.06 -13.08 9.49
N TYR A 231 -7.95 -12.59 8.23
CA TYR A 231 -8.86 -11.55 7.73
C TYR A 231 -10.32 -12.01 7.66
N ASP A 232 -10.59 -13.30 7.56
CA ASP A 232 -11.95 -13.85 7.68
C ASP A 232 -12.58 -13.65 9.08
N TYR A 233 -11.77 -13.27 10.06
CA TYR A 233 -12.19 -12.96 11.42
C TYR A 233 -12.09 -11.46 11.75
N SER A 234 -11.06 -10.77 11.28
CA SER A 234 -10.79 -9.36 11.62
C SER A 234 -11.56 -8.36 10.76
N LEU A 235 -11.92 -8.71 9.50
CA LEU A 235 -12.66 -7.80 8.63
C LEU A 235 -14.14 -7.75 9.01
N ASP A 236 -14.66 -6.52 9.15
CA ASP A 236 -16.10 -6.29 9.35
C ASP A 236 -16.80 -6.19 7.99
N TYR A 237 -17.42 -7.28 7.57
CA TYR A 237 -18.20 -7.36 6.33
C TYR A 237 -19.60 -6.71 6.42
N ASN A 238 -20.00 -6.15 7.56
CA ASN A 238 -21.27 -5.43 7.70
C ASN A 238 -21.15 -3.94 7.36
N ARG A 239 -19.93 -3.43 7.27
CA ARG A 239 -19.68 -2.03 6.88
C ARG A 239 -19.82 -1.83 5.38
N GLU A 240 -19.95 -0.59 4.96
CA GLU A 240 -19.86 -0.22 3.55
C GLU A 240 -18.42 -0.38 3.03
N VAL A 241 -18.33 -0.76 1.76
CA VAL A 241 -17.03 -0.86 1.08
C VAL A 241 -16.53 0.54 0.71
N GLU A 242 -15.30 0.84 1.08
CA GLU A 242 -14.63 2.09 0.74
C GLU A 242 -13.39 1.81 -0.14
N PRO A 243 -13.25 2.54 -1.25
CA PRO A 243 -14.20 3.49 -1.85
C PRO A 243 -15.48 2.80 -2.32
N PRO A 244 -16.59 3.55 -2.51
CA PRO A 244 -17.88 2.96 -2.88
C PRO A 244 -17.79 2.11 -4.16
N LEU A 245 -18.60 1.08 -4.20
CA LEU A 245 -18.78 0.20 -5.37
C LEU A 245 -19.83 0.78 -6.32
N SER A 246 -19.80 0.34 -7.58
CA SER A 246 -20.95 0.50 -8.47
C SER A 246 -22.16 -0.25 -7.90
N GLU A 247 -23.38 0.13 -8.32
CA GLU A 247 -24.61 -0.57 -7.87
C GLU A 247 -24.55 -2.07 -8.22
N GLU A 248 -24.02 -2.40 -9.40
CA GLU A 248 -23.87 -3.77 -9.86
C GLU A 248 -22.89 -4.56 -8.99
N ASP A 249 -21.73 -3.96 -8.67
CA ASP A 249 -20.73 -4.61 -7.85
C ASP A 249 -21.15 -4.70 -6.38
N ALA A 250 -21.86 -3.70 -5.86
CA ALA A 250 -22.42 -3.76 -4.52
C ALA A 250 -23.43 -4.92 -4.36
N LYS A 251 -24.26 -5.14 -5.38
CA LYS A 251 -25.19 -6.29 -5.41
C LYS A 251 -24.40 -7.61 -5.43
N TRP A 252 -23.43 -7.72 -6.31
CA TRP A 252 -22.58 -8.91 -6.42
C TRP A 252 -21.82 -9.22 -5.11
N VAL A 253 -21.25 -8.21 -4.45
CA VAL A 253 -20.57 -8.35 -3.15
C VAL A 253 -21.54 -8.87 -2.09
N LYS A 254 -22.77 -8.33 -2.03
CA LYS A 254 -23.80 -8.78 -1.09
C LYS A 254 -24.20 -10.25 -1.32
N GLU A 255 -24.33 -10.66 -2.56
CA GLU A 255 -24.64 -12.06 -2.93
C GLU A 255 -23.49 -13.00 -2.50
N ARG A 256 -22.23 -12.62 -2.76
CA ARG A 256 -21.04 -13.38 -2.34
C ARG A 256 -20.96 -13.54 -0.83
N LEU A 257 -21.14 -12.47 -0.08
CA LEU A 257 -21.14 -12.51 1.38
C LEU A 257 -22.26 -13.37 1.94
N SER A 258 -23.48 -13.28 1.36
CA SER A 258 -24.59 -14.11 1.77
C SER A 258 -24.30 -15.60 1.62
N ALA A 259 -23.69 -16.00 0.48
CA ALA A 259 -23.28 -17.38 0.24
C ALA A 259 -22.15 -17.83 1.21
N PHE A 260 -21.18 -16.96 1.45
CA PHE A 260 -20.07 -17.22 2.37
C PHE A 260 -20.55 -17.46 3.81
N PHE A 261 -21.43 -16.60 4.34
CA PHE A 261 -21.96 -16.77 5.68
C PHE A 261 -22.95 -17.94 5.81
N ALA A 262 -23.68 -18.29 4.75
CA ALA A 262 -24.53 -19.49 4.75
C ALA A 262 -23.67 -20.75 4.89
N ALA A 263 -22.54 -20.83 4.19
CA ALA A 263 -21.60 -21.93 4.29
C ALA A 263 -20.89 -22.03 5.65
N LYS A 264 -20.74 -20.92 6.39
CA LYS A 264 -20.18 -20.92 7.76
C LYS A 264 -21.12 -21.49 8.84
N ARG A 265 -22.42 -21.59 8.54
CA ARG A 265 -23.44 -22.06 9.51
C ARG A 265 -23.70 -23.58 9.44
N THR A 266 -23.16 -24.22 8.43
CA THR A 266 -23.22 -25.69 8.22
C THR A 266 -21.95 -26.35 8.72
#